data_664039eba53fc60efd0c989defed68d9
#
_entry.id   664039eba53fc60efd0c989defed68d9
#
_cell.length_a   1.000
_cell.length_b   1.000
_cell.length_c   1.000
_cell.angle_alpha   90.00
_cell.angle_beta   90.00
_cell.angle_gamma   90.00
#
_symmetry.space_group_name_H-M   'P 1'
#
loop_
_entity.id
_entity.type
_entity.pdbx_description
1 polymer ?
#
loop_
_entity_poly.entity_id
_entity_poly.type
_entity_poly.pdbx_seq_one_letter_code
_entity_poly.pdbx_strand_id
1 'polypeptide(L)'
;VPVTPVPARPTDVDDLHALRRALEDWMADRGVDQWPRGSLPRERVAQQVDAGEWWVVRDDEGLAATIRLLWSDPDFWGDDPTPAVYVHGLMVARRRSGDGLGSALLDWAAARGRDAGVGLFRLDCRTSNPALRRYYESQGFTAVGERDFGTHRNTLLEQPLRTSPPARS
;
A
#
# COMPACT_ATOMS: atom_id res chain seq x y z
N VAL A 1 7.17 -15.85 9.94
CA VAL A 1 8.38 -15.04 10.17
C VAL A 1 8.02 -13.58 10.01
N PRO A 2 8.31 -12.72 11.00
CA PRO A 2 8.08 -11.29 10.89
C PRO A 2 8.85 -10.72 9.70
N VAL A 3 8.18 -9.92 8.88
CA VAL A 3 8.80 -9.23 7.75
C VAL A 3 9.16 -7.82 8.21
N THR A 4 10.42 -7.44 8.03
CA THR A 4 10.91 -6.10 8.35
C THR A 4 11.32 -5.40 7.06
N PRO A 5 10.45 -4.57 6.48
CA PRO A 5 10.83 -3.76 5.34
C PRO A 5 11.89 -2.74 5.73
N VAL A 6 12.70 -2.34 4.75
CA VAL A 6 13.69 -1.29 4.89
C VAL A 6 13.34 -0.12 3.98
N PRO A 7 13.74 1.11 4.31
CA PRO A 7 13.52 2.25 3.41
C PRO A 7 14.14 2.00 2.04
N ALA A 8 13.39 2.31 0.97
CA ALA A 8 13.93 2.27 -0.37
C ALA A 8 14.99 3.34 -0.57
N ARG A 9 16.04 3.00 -1.32
CA ARG A 9 17.14 3.89 -1.67
C ARG A 9 17.00 4.36 -3.13
N PRO A 10 17.64 5.45 -3.52
CA PRO A 10 17.63 5.89 -4.93
C PRO A 10 18.04 4.79 -5.92
N THR A 11 18.92 3.88 -5.51
CA THR A 11 19.33 2.71 -6.31
C THR A 11 18.23 1.66 -6.50
N ASP A 12 17.12 1.75 -5.74
CA ASP A 12 15.97 0.83 -5.86
C ASP A 12 14.91 1.31 -6.86
N VAL A 13 15.00 2.54 -7.34
CA VAL A 13 13.97 3.15 -8.19
C VAL A 13 13.68 2.32 -9.43
N ASP A 14 14.72 1.85 -10.13
CA ASP A 14 14.54 1.05 -11.33
C ASP A 14 13.85 -0.29 -11.05
N ASP A 15 14.23 -0.97 -9.97
CA ASP A 15 13.62 -2.24 -9.56
C ASP A 15 12.17 -2.05 -9.07
N LEU A 16 11.90 -0.97 -8.34
CA LEU A 16 10.53 -0.60 -7.95
C LEU A 16 9.65 -0.36 -9.18
N HIS A 17 10.14 0.43 -10.12
CA HIS A 17 9.40 0.73 -11.34
C HIS A 17 9.20 -0.53 -12.18
N ALA A 18 10.22 -1.38 -12.31
CA ALA A 18 10.13 -2.64 -13.04
C ALA A 18 9.11 -3.60 -12.40
N LEU A 19 9.08 -3.71 -11.07
CA LEU A 19 8.09 -4.53 -10.37
C LEU A 19 6.68 -4.01 -10.64
N ARG A 20 6.47 -2.70 -10.56
CA ARG A 20 5.17 -2.07 -10.86
C ARG A 20 4.73 -2.37 -12.29
N ARG A 21 5.61 -2.21 -13.27
CA ARG A 21 5.29 -2.48 -14.67
C ARG A 21 4.93 -3.96 -14.90
N ALA A 22 5.67 -4.87 -14.29
CA ALA A 22 5.39 -6.30 -14.39
C ALA A 22 3.99 -6.65 -13.83
N LEU A 23 3.61 -6.03 -12.71
CA LEU A 23 2.28 -6.23 -12.13
C LEU A 23 1.17 -5.59 -12.95
N GLU A 24 1.39 -4.42 -13.54
CA GLU A 24 0.45 -3.80 -14.47
C GLU A 24 0.18 -4.71 -15.67
N ASP A 25 1.22 -5.28 -16.27
CA ASP A 25 1.12 -6.21 -17.39
C ASP A 25 0.38 -7.48 -16.98
N TRP A 26 0.71 -8.06 -15.84
CA TRP A 26 0.03 -9.24 -15.30
C TRP A 26 -1.47 -8.99 -15.07
N MET A 27 -1.83 -7.85 -14.52
CA MET A 27 -3.23 -7.45 -14.30
C MET A 27 -3.97 -7.26 -15.62
N ALA A 28 -3.36 -6.57 -16.58
CA ALA A 28 -3.96 -6.32 -17.88
C ALA A 28 -4.24 -7.63 -18.62
N ASP A 29 -3.32 -8.60 -18.58
CA ASP A 29 -3.49 -9.91 -19.19
C ASP A 29 -4.65 -10.72 -18.59
N ARG A 30 -5.05 -10.39 -17.36
CA ARG A 30 -6.15 -11.05 -16.62
C ARG A 30 -7.42 -10.22 -16.54
N GLY A 31 -7.45 -9.06 -17.16
CA GLY A 31 -8.61 -8.16 -17.07
C GLY A 31 -8.85 -7.59 -15.68
N VAL A 32 -7.82 -7.51 -14.83
CA VAL A 32 -7.91 -6.89 -13.50
C VAL A 32 -7.75 -5.38 -13.64
N ASP A 33 -8.76 -4.64 -13.21
CA ASP A 33 -8.78 -3.18 -13.28
C ASP A 33 -8.33 -2.59 -11.94
N GLN A 34 -7.03 -2.37 -11.78
CA GLN A 34 -6.44 -1.71 -10.62
C GLN A 34 -5.40 -0.66 -11.01
N TRP A 35 -4.36 -1.06 -11.72
CA TRP A 35 -3.28 -0.18 -12.17
C TRP A 35 -3.13 -0.24 -13.70
N PRO A 36 -3.61 0.78 -14.43
CA PRO A 36 -3.41 0.85 -15.87
C PRO A 36 -1.91 0.88 -16.24
N ARG A 37 -1.57 0.28 -17.38
CA ARG A 37 -0.19 0.28 -17.89
C ARG A 37 0.33 1.70 -18.02
N GLY A 38 1.53 1.95 -17.47
CA GLY A 38 2.19 3.25 -17.52
C GLY A 38 1.63 4.30 -16.56
N SER A 39 0.73 3.90 -15.65
CA SER A 39 0.08 4.84 -14.71
C SER A 39 1.00 5.37 -13.62
N LEU A 40 2.17 4.75 -13.40
CA LEU A 40 3.17 5.23 -12.46
C LEU A 40 4.52 5.43 -13.18
N PRO A 41 4.82 6.66 -13.62
CA PRO A 41 6.10 6.96 -14.27
C PRO A 41 7.28 6.78 -13.32
N ARG A 42 8.45 6.42 -13.89
CA ARG A 42 9.69 6.22 -13.14
C ARG A 42 10.08 7.47 -12.32
N GLU A 43 9.93 8.65 -12.90
CA GLU A 43 10.26 9.93 -12.23
C GLU A 43 9.39 10.15 -10.99
N ARG A 44 8.15 9.71 -11.03
CA ARG A 44 7.27 9.78 -9.86
C ARG A 44 7.75 8.85 -8.76
N VAL A 45 8.16 7.63 -9.10
CA VAL A 45 8.75 6.69 -8.15
C VAL A 45 9.99 7.30 -7.50
N ALA A 46 10.87 7.91 -8.30
CA ALA A 46 12.08 8.56 -7.79
C ALA A 46 11.76 9.68 -6.79
N GLN A 47 10.80 10.55 -7.10
CA GLN A 47 10.33 11.61 -6.21
C GLN A 47 9.79 11.06 -4.89
N GLN A 48 9.02 9.97 -4.95
CA GLN A 48 8.44 9.34 -3.77
C GLN A 48 9.49 8.63 -2.91
N VAL A 49 10.50 8.04 -3.52
CA VAL A 49 11.64 7.45 -2.81
C VAL A 49 12.45 8.55 -2.10
N ASP A 50 12.72 9.66 -2.77
CA ASP A 50 13.41 10.81 -2.18
C ASP A 50 12.63 11.41 -1.01
N ALA A 51 11.31 11.36 -1.07
CA ALA A 51 10.43 11.79 0.02
C ALA A 51 10.34 10.78 1.19
N GLY A 52 10.99 9.61 1.07
CA GLY A 52 11.01 8.59 2.13
C GLY A 52 9.71 7.79 2.26
N GLU A 53 8.92 7.72 1.21
CA GLU A 53 7.59 7.09 1.27
C GLU A 53 7.62 5.58 1.02
N TRP A 54 8.63 5.06 0.30
CA TRP A 54 8.71 3.66 -0.11
C TRP A 54 9.55 2.81 0.84
N TRP A 55 9.03 1.60 1.10
CA TRP A 55 9.68 0.56 1.90
C TRP A 55 9.71 -0.74 1.09
N VAL A 56 10.79 -1.49 1.21
CA VAL A 56 11.03 -2.67 0.37
C VAL A 56 11.46 -3.88 1.21
N VAL A 57 11.08 -5.05 0.71
CA VAL A 57 11.55 -6.35 1.18
C VAL A 57 12.31 -7.01 0.03
N ARG A 58 13.54 -7.44 0.29
CA ARG A 58 14.38 -8.13 -0.70
C ARG A 58 14.64 -9.55 -0.27
N ASP A 59 14.86 -10.39 -1.26
CA ASP A 59 15.41 -11.73 -1.12
C ASP A 59 16.56 -11.90 -2.13
N ASP A 60 17.05 -13.15 -2.28
CA ASP A 60 18.19 -13.45 -3.17
C ASP A 60 17.90 -13.18 -4.66
N GLU A 61 16.63 -13.06 -5.04
CA GLU A 61 16.21 -12.82 -6.43
C GLU A 61 15.87 -11.34 -6.70
N GLY A 62 15.95 -10.46 -5.71
CA GLY A 62 15.66 -9.02 -5.84
C GLY A 62 14.49 -8.56 -4.98
N LEU A 63 13.70 -7.61 -5.47
CA LEU A 63 12.54 -7.13 -4.71
C LEU A 63 11.46 -8.22 -4.60
N ALA A 64 11.12 -8.58 -3.39
CA ALA A 64 10.05 -9.53 -3.07
C ALA A 64 8.71 -8.84 -2.87
N ALA A 65 8.71 -7.71 -2.17
CA ALA A 65 7.51 -6.94 -1.88
C ALA A 65 7.84 -5.47 -1.57
N THR A 66 6.85 -4.61 -1.70
CA THR A 66 6.96 -3.17 -1.43
C THR A 66 5.71 -2.65 -0.76
N ILE A 67 5.86 -1.53 -0.07
CA ILE A 67 4.76 -0.75 0.48
C ILE A 67 5.14 0.73 0.53
N ARG A 68 4.19 1.61 0.23
CA ARG A 68 4.38 3.06 0.32
C ARG A 68 3.50 3.60 1.44
N LEU A 69 4.09 4.30 2.39
CA LEU A 69 3.37 4.90 3.52
C LEU A 69 3.28 6.41 3.35
N LEU A 70 2.09 6.93 3.58
CA LEU A 70 1.80 8.35 3.71
C LEU A 70 1.17 8.63 5.07
N TRP A 71 1.32 9.87 5.55
CA TRP A 71 0.70 10.35 6.78
C TRP A 71 -0.38 11.38 6.50
N SER A 72 -0.54 11.74 5.22
CA SER A 72 -1.60 12.60 4.69
C SER A 72 -1.85 12.19 3.24
N ASP A 73 -3.10 12.16 2.82
CA ASP A 73 -3.48 11.68 1.48
C ASP A 73 -4.70 12.45 0.95
N PRO A 74 -4.56 13.76 0.71
CA PRO A 74 -5.69 14.60 0.30
C PRO A 74 -6.26 14.25 -1.07
N ASP A 75 -5.45 13.69 -1.99
CA ASP A 75 -5.91 13.32 -3.33
C ASP A 75 -7.01 12.26 -3.29
N PHE A 76 -6.92 11.33 -2.33
CA PHE A 76 -7.90 10.25 -2.15
C PHE A 76 -8.91 10.56 -1.02
N TRP A 77 -8.45 11.14 0.07
CA TRP A 77 -9.26 11.30 1.29
C TRP A 77 -9.75 12.73 1.54
N GLY A 78 -9.42 13.68 0.64
CA GLY A 78 -9.81 15.08 0.80
C GLY A 78 -9.12 15.76 1.99
N ASP A 79 -9.74 16.82 2.50
CA ASP A 79 -9.19 17.65 3.57
C ASP A 79 -9.49 17.11 4.99
N ASP A 80 -9.59 15.80 5.14
CA ASP A 80 -9.83 15.17 6.44
C ASP A 80 -8.59 15.35 7.35
N PRO A 81 -8.69 16.08 8.48
CA PRO A 81 -7.56 16.32 9.36
C PRO A 81 -7.27 15.16 10.33
N THR A 82 -8.06 14.10 10.30
CA THR A 82 -7.90 12.98 11.23
C THR A 82 -6.53 12.32 11.05
N PRO A 83 -5.72 12.19 12.13
CA PRO A 83 -4.43 11.52 12.03
C PRO A 83 -4.61 10.06 11.61
N ALA A 84 -3.92 9.67 10.55
CA ALA A 84 -3.99 8.32 9.99
C ALA A 84 -2.66 7.95 9.31
N VAL A 85 -2.44 6.66 9.12
CA VAL A 85 -1.45 6.12 8.21
C VAL A 85 -2.17 5.62 6.96
N TYR A 86 -1.62 5.94 5.80
CA TYR A 86 -2.18 5.61 4.49
C TYR A 86 -1.22 4.70 3.74
N VAL A 87 -1.74 3.66 3.10
CA VAL A 87 -0.96 2.71 2.31
C VAL A 87 -1.31 2.81 0.84
N HIS A 88 -0.27 2.91 0.03
CA HIS A 88 -0.29 2.76 -1.41
C HIS A 88 0.80 1.78 -1.83
N GLY A 89 0.83 1.41 -3.11
CA GLY A 89 1.93 0.66 -3.68
C GLY A 89 2.24 -0.66 -2.98
N LEU A 90 1.23 -1.33 -2.41
CA LEU A 90 1.38 -2.66 -1.85
C LEU A 90 1.56 -3.63 -3.01
N MET A 91 2.78 -4.08 -3.22
CA MET A 91 3.15 -4.95 -4.32
C MET A 91 3.87 -6.18 -3.79
N VAL A 92 3.53 -7.34 -4.35
CA VAL A 92 4.23 -8.60 -4.10
C VAL A 92 4.64 -9.18 -5.45
N ALA A 93 5.92 -9.52 -5.60
CA ALA A 93 6.42 -10.16 -6.81
C ALA A 93 5.65 -11.48 -7.05
N ARG A 94 5.26 -11.74 -8.28
CA ARG A 94 4.40 -12.91 -8.60
C ARG A 94 5.04 -14.24 -8.16
N ARG A 95 6.37 -14.35 -8.20
CA ARG A 95 7.10 -15.52 -7.70
C ARG A 95 6.91 -15.77 -6.19
N ARG A 96 6.54 -14.73 -5.44
CA ARG A 96 6.30 -14.78 -3.99
C ARG A 96 4.81 -14.72 -3.64
N SER A 97 3.94 -14.87 -4.63
CA SER A 97 2.49 -14.90 -4.42
C SER A 97 2.09 -16.08 -3.52
N GLY A 98 1.25 -15.82 -2.54
CA GLY A 98 0.79 -16.84 -1.60
C GLY A 98 1.69 -17.05 -0.37
N ASP A 99 2.82 -16.34 -0.27
CA ASP A 99 3.74 -16.44 0.88
C ASP A 99 3.32 -15.59 2.08
N GLY A 100 2.22 -14.86 1.99
CA GLY A 100 1.72 -14.01 3.07
C GLY A 100 2.44 -12.66 3.22
N LEU A 101 3.27 -12.26 2.25
CA LEU A 101 4.01 -10.99 2.33
C LEU A 101 3.11 -9.76 2.36
N GLY A 102 2.02 -9.75 1.59
CA GLY A 102 1.07 -8.63 1.60
C GLY A 102 0.43 -8.42 2.96
N SER A 103 -0.03 -9.49 3.60
CA SER A 103 -0.60 -9.44 4.95
C SER A 103 0.45 -9.01 5.98
N ALA A 104 1.67 -9.52 5.90
CA ALA A 104 2.75 -9.15 6.79
C ALA A 104 3.12 -7.66 6.66
N LEU A 105 3.10 -7.11 5.45
CA LEU A 105 3.34 -5.69 5.22
C LEU A 105 2.22 -4.81 5.77
N LEU A 106 0.97 -5.23 5.66
CA LEU A 106 -0.15 -4.51 6.28
C LEU A 106 -0.03 -4.51 7.81
N ASP A 107 0.33 -5.63 8.42
CA ASP A 107 0.58 -5.72 9.86
C ASP A 107 1.72 -4.79 10.30
N TRP A 108 2.79 -4.76 9.52
CA TRP A 108 3.91 -3.85 9.75
C TRP A 108 3.49 -2.39 9.67
N ALA A 109 2.71 -2.01 8.65
CA ALA A 109 2.20 -0.64 8.50
C ALA A 109 1.28 -0.25 9.66
N ALA A 110 0.42 -1.16 10.12
CA ALA A 110 -0.42 -0.94 11.29
C ALA A 110 0.42 -0.68 12.55
N ALA A 111 1.49 -1.45 12.76
CA ALA A 111 2.42 -1.24 13.87
C ALA A 111 3.09 0.13 13.78
N ARG A 112 3.52 0.55 12.59
CA ARG A 112 4.08 1.90 12.36
C ARG A 112 3.07 3.00 12.71
N GLY A 113 1.82 2.82 12.34
CA GLY A 113 0.75 3.76 12.70
C GLY A 113 0.55 3.86 14.21
N ARG A 114 0.52 2.73 14.90
CA ARG A 114 0.43 2.70 16.37
C ARG A 114 1.61 3.39 17.04
N ASP A 115 2.83 3.12 16.57
CA ASP A 115 4.05 3.75 17.09
C ASP A 115 4.06 5.27 16.88
N ALA A 116 3.47 5.74 15.79
CA ALA A 116 3.29 7.17 15.50
C ALA A 116 2.11 7.80 16.27
N GLY A 117 1.31 7.01 16.98
CA GLY A 117 0.16 7.49 17.76
C GLY A 117 -1.06 7.86 16.93
N VAL A 118 -1.15 7.42 15.67
CA VAL A 118 -2.36 7.66 14.86
C VAL A 118 -3.41 6.60 15.12
N GLY A 119 -4.67 6.99 15.02
CA GLY A 119 -5.81 6.13 15.38
C GLY A 119 -6.45 5.39 14.21
N LEU A 120 -6.05 5.69 12.97
CA LEU A 120 -6.65 5.10 11.77
C LEU A 120 -5.58 4.60 10.79
N PHE A 121 -5.90 3.49 10.16
CA PHE A 121 -5.16 2.91 9.06
C PHE A 121 -6.05 2.90 7.80
N ARG A 122 -5.62 3.56 6.74
CA ARG A 122 -6.42 3.83 5.55
C ARG A 122 -5.75 3.36 4.27
N LEU A 123 -6.55 2.87 3.35
CA LEU A 123 -6.15 2.54 1.99
C LEU A 123 -7.36 2.62 1.06
N ASP A 124 -7.13 2.36 -0.21
CA ASP A 124 -8.17 2.36 -1.23
C ASP A 124 -7.91 1.28 -2.27
N CYS A 125 -8.94 0.96 -3.03
CA CYS A 125 -8.84 0.12 -4.22
C CYS A 125 -9.87 0.57 -5.26
N ARG A 126 -9.64 0.21 -6.52
CA ARG A 126 -10.64 0.45 -7.55
C ARG A 126 -11.97 -0.21 -7.18
N THR A 127 -13.07 0.52 -7.28
CA THR A 127 -14.41 -0.01 -7.00
C THR A 127 -14.74 -1.17 -7.94
N SER A 128 -14.17 -1.17 -9.15
CA SER A 128 -14.29 -2.23 -10.15
C SER A 128 -13.43 -3.47 -9.85
N ASN A 129 -12.70 -3.50 -8.74
CA ASN A 129 -11.88 -4.64 -8.32
C ASN A 129 -12.42 -5.27 -7.01
N PRO A 130 -13.55 -6.01 -7.08
CA PRO A 130 -14.18 -6.55 -5.87
C PRO A 130 -13.32 -7.61 -5.17
N ALA A 131 -12.44 -8.30 -5.87
CA ALA A 131 -11.54 -9.29 -5.27
C ALA A 131 -10.54 -8.62 -4.31
N LEU A 132 -9.98 -7.47 -4.69
CA LEU A 132 -9.06 -6.72 -3.85
C LEU A 132 -9.80 -6.13 -2.63
N ARG A 133 -11.01 -5.64 -2.83
CA ARG A 133 -11.85 -5.17 -1.73
C ARG A 133 -12.09 -6.28 -0.70
N ARG A 134 -12.49 -7.48 -1.14
CA ARG A 134 -12.69 -8.64 -0.24
C ARG A 134 -11.41 -9.02 0.50
N TYR A 135 -10.27 -8.94 -0.19
CA TYR A 135 -8.99 -9.18 0.46
C TYR A 135 -8.74 -8.19 1.61
N TYR A 136 -8.93 -6.89 1.38
CA TYR A 136 -8.77 -5.89 2.44
C TYR A 136 -9.80 -6.05 3.56
N GLU A 137 -11.04 -6.39 3.24
CA GLU A 137 -12.05 -6.68 4.25
C GLU A 137 -11.64 -7.88 5.12
N SER A 138 -11.03 -8.91 4.53
CA SER A 138 -10.48 -10.05 5.27
C SER A 138 -9.29 -9.66 6.17
N GLN A 139 -8.61 -8.56 5.88
CA GLN A 139 -7.53 -7.99 6.69
C GLN A 139 -8.04 -7.01 7.77
N GLY A 140 -9.35 -6.89 7.94
CA GLY A 140 -9.97 -6.08 8.98
C GLY A 140 -10.38 -4.67 8.56
N PHE A 141 -10.27 -4.33 7.28
CA PHE A 141 -10.71 -3.04 6.77
C PHE A 141 -12.22 -3.02 6.52
N THR A 142 -12.81 -1.83 6.66
CA THR A 142 -14.22 -1.56 6.36
C THR A 142 -14.31 -0.46 5.32
N ALA A 143 -15.15 -0.65 4.31
CA ALA A 143 -15.42 0.40 3.32
C ALA A 143 -16.20 1.54 3.97
N VAL A 144 -15.71 2.76 3.81
CA VAL A 144 -16.29 3.96 4.44
C VAL A 144 -16.71 5.05 3.45
N GLY A 145 -16.40 4.88 2.17
CA GLY A 145 -16.79 5.84 1.14
C GLY A 145 -16.17 5.53 -0.20
N GLU A 146 -16.36 6.45 -1.12
CA GLU A 146 -15.81 6.38 -2.48
C GLU A 146 -15.20 7.72 -2.87
N ARG A 147 -14.17 7.67 -3.70
CA ARG A 147 -13.59 8.81 -4.39
C ARG A 147 -13.83 8.69 -5.89
N ASP A 148 -14.47 9.70 -6.48
CA ASP A 148 -14.73 9.76 -7.90
C ASP A 148 -13.64 10.61 -8.58
N PHE A 149 -12.88 9.99 -9.50
CA PHE A 149 -11.85 10.65 -10.30
C PHE A 149 -12.33 11.03 -11.71
N GLY A 150 -13.61 10.86 -12.01
CA GLY A 150 -14.20 11.10 -13.33
C GLY A 150 -14.04 9.93 -14.30
N THR A 151 -12.84 9.39 -14.43
CA THR A 151 -12.56 8.23 -15.29
C THR A 151 -12.77 6.90 -14.56
N HIS A 152 -12.70 6.90 -13.25
CA HIS A 152 -12.87 5.71 -12.39
C HIS A 152 -13.22 6.14 -10.97
N ARG A 153 -13.65 5.17 -10.17
CA ARG A 153 -13.93 5.36 -8.74
C ARG A 153 -13.07 4.41 -7.91
N ASN A 154 -12.64 4.90 -6.74
CA ASN A 154 -11.98 4.10 -5.74
C ASN A 154 -12.84 3.97 -4.49
N THR A 155 -12.88 2.77 -3.94
CA THR A 155 -13.47 2.51 -2.63
C THR A 155 -12.44 2.83 -1.56
N LEU A 156 -12.85 3.65 -0.60
CA LEU A 156 -12.02 4.03 0.56
C LEU A 156 -12.29 3.05 1.70
N LEU A 157 -11.23 2.50 2.27
CA LEU A 157 -11.33 1.54 3.37
C LEU A 157 -10.45 1.99 4.54
N GLU A 158 -10.93 1.72 5.75
CA GLU A 158 -10.15 2.02 6.94
C GLU A 158 -10.36 0.96 8.03
N GLN A 159 -9.43 0.93 8.99
CA GLN A 159 -9.59 0.21 10.24
C GLN A 159 -9.02 1.03 11.40
N PRO A 160 -9.61 0.91 12.60
CA PRO A 160 -9.05 1.56 13.76
C PRO A 160 -7.73 0.90 14.16
N LEU A 161 -6.77 1.73 14.59
CA LEU A 161 -5.55 1.27 15.22
C LEU A 161 -5.72 1.39 16.74
N ARG A 162 -5.76 0.26 17.43
CA ARG A 162 -5.78 0.26 18.89
C ARG A 162 -4.38 0.61 19.39
N THR A 163 -4.26 1.71 20.12
CA THR A 163 -3.07 1.98 20.92
C THR A 163 -3.03 0.95 22.05
N SER A 164 -1.87 0.31 22.25
CA SER A 164 -1.70 -0.55 23.44
C SER A 164 -1.96 0.29 24.69
N PRO A 165 -2.74 -0.21 25.67
CA PRO A 165 -2.88 0.51 26.93
C PRO A 165 -1.50 0.69 27.55
N PRO A 166 -1.24 1.83 28.24
CA PRO A 166 0.02 2.02 28.94
C PRO A 166 0.22 0.85 29.91
N ALA A 167 1.44 0.32 29.91
CA ALA A 167 1.80 -0.73 30.85
C ALA A 167 1.42 -0.27 32.25
N ARG A 168 0.61 -1.06 32.95
CA ARG A 168 0.28 -0.79 34.35
C ARG A 168 1.59 -0.89 35.15
N SER A 169 2.03 0.22 35.70
CA SER A 169 3.10 0.27 36.68
C SER A 169 2.64 -0.34 38.01
#